data_fc32f3a513135f272229ea8aa0665f4b
#
_entry.id   fc32f3a513135f272229ea8aa0665f4b
#
_cell.length_a   1.000
_cell.length_b   1.000
_cell.length_c   1.000
_cell.angle_alpha   90.00
_cell.angle_beta   90.00
_cell.angle_gamma   90.00
#
_symmetry.space_group_name_H-M   'P 1'
#
loop_
_entity.id
_entity.type
_entity.pdbx_description
1 polymer ?
#
loop_
_entity_poly.entity_id
_entity_poly.type
_entity_poly.pdbx_seq_one_letter_code
_entity_poly.pdbx_strand_id
1 'polypeptide(L)'
;MYIGVVLVASIIDGVAFAELTRRLINSGPIETILGFVLLWPSFAVSAKRFHDRGMSGWWPLWLFLIFIVLMIALGVGLFMSGIDPNALAAGELPDPATLSGDGLTVMGLSGAALLALVLFQLVVLGFLPGQVGPNRYGADPLRPDFVQPA
;
A
#
# COMPACT_ATOMS: atom_id res chain seq x y z
N MET A 1 -17.75 -8.88 -14.44
CA MET A 1 -17.45 -7.48 -14.85
C MET A 1 -16.83 -6.63 -13.74
N TYR A 2 -17.14 -6.86 -12.47
CA TYR A 2 -16.59 -6.13 -11.33
C TYR A 2 -15.08 -6.36 -11.08
N ILE A 3 -14.59 -7.58 -11.27
CA ILE A 3 -13.19 -7.97 -11.01
C ILE A 3 -12.22 -7.21 -11.93
N GLY A 4 -12.58 -7.03 -13.21
CA GLY A 4 -11.73 -6.30 -14.15
C GLY A 4 -11.59 -4.82 -13.80
N VAL A 5 -12.67 -4.18 -13.32
CA VAL A 5 -12.65 -2.76 -12.92
C VAL A 5 -11.80 -2.57 -11.65
N VAL A 6 -11.90 -3.49 -10.69
CA VAL A 6 -11.10 -3.44 -9.45
C VAL A 6 -9.62 -3.69 -9.74
N LEU A 7 -9.28 -4.63 -10.63
CA LEU A 7 -7.90 -4.88 -11.06
C LEU A 7 -7.31 -3.65 -11.78
N VAL A 8 -8.06 -3.06 -12.70
CA VAL A 8 -7.62 -1.85 -13.40
C VAL A 8 -7.45 -0.69 -12.42
N ALA A 9 -8.38 -0.51 -11.49
CA ALA A 9 -8.26 0.52 -10.46
C ALA A 9 -7.04 0.27 -9.56
N SER A 10 -6.78 -0.96 -9.14
CA SER A 10 -5.60 -1.30 -8.30
C SER A 10 -4.27 -1.13 -9.06
N ILE A 11 -4.24 -1.40 -10.36
CA ILE A 11 -3.06 -1.13 -11.20
C ILE A 11 -2.88 0.36 -11.38
N ILE A 12 -3.95 1.11 -11.62
CA ILE A 12 -3.92 2.58 -11.73
C ILE A 12 -3.46 3.19 -10.42
N ASP A 13 -3.98 2.72 -9.27
CA ASP A 13 -3.57 3.17 -7.95
C ASP A 13 -2.10 2.84 -7.67
N GLY A 14 -1.62 1.67 -8.07
CA GLY A 14 -0.21 1.28 -7.94
C GLY A 14 0.72 2.14 -8.80
N VAL A 15 0.35 2.39 -10.06
CA VAL A 15 1.10 3.26 -10.98
C VAL A 15 1.00 4.72 -10.53
N ALA A 16 -0.19 5.18 -10.11
CA ALA A 16 -0.39 6.52 -9.57
C ALA A 16 0.39 6.74 -8.28
N PHE A 17 0.50 5.72 -7.41
CA PHE A 17 1.29 5.78 -6.19
C PHE A 17 2.80 5.84 -6.47
N ALA A 18 3.30 5.07 -7.45
CA ALA A 18 4.70 5.15 -7.88
C ALA A 18 5.01 6.52 -8.51
N GLU A 19 4.12 7.04 -9.33
CA GLU A 19 4.24 8.37 -9.91
C GLU A 19 4.11 9.47 -8.86
N LEU A 20 3.20 9.31 -7.89
CA LEU A 20 3.06 10.20 -6.75
C LEU A 20 4.33 10.24 -5.92
N THR A 21 4.95 9.09 -5.63
CA THR A 21 6.20 9.01 -4.88
C THR A 21 7.34 9.69 -5.64
N ARG A 22 7.44 9.47 -6.96
CA ARG A 22 8.41 10.16 -7.81
C ARG A 22 8.20 11.67 -7.80
N ARG A 23 6.96 12.11 -7.85
CA ARG A 23 6.59 13.53 -7.78
C ARG A 23 6.83 14.12 -6.39
N LEU A 24 6.52 13.40 -5.31
CA LEU A 24 6.77 13.86 -3.93
C LEU A 24 8.26 14.08 -3.65
N ILE A 25 9.13 13.29 -4.26
CA ILE A 25 10.59 13.46 -4.13
C ILE A 25 11.10 14.66 -4.93
N ASN A 26 10.45 14.97 -6.08
CA ASN A 26 10.83 16.05 -6.98
C ASN A 26 9.87 17.26 -6.97
N SER A 27 8.83 17.23 -6.14
CA SER A 27 7.74 18.21 -6.22
C SER A 27 7.88 19.33 -5.20
N GLY A 28 7.27 20.46 -5.56
CA GLY A 28 7.14 21.61 -4.69
C GLY A 28 6.17 21.36 -3.52
N PRO A 29 6.15 22.28 -2.53
CA PRO A 29 5.35 22.13 -1.32
C PRO A 29 3.84 21.95 -1.59
N ILE A 30 3.32 22.50 -2.66
CA ILE A 30 1.89 22.41 -3.04
C ILE A 30 1.52 20.98 -3.44
N GLU A 31 2.34 20.32 -4.25
CA GLU A 31 2.10 18.95 -4.68
C GLU A 31 2.22 17.96 -3.50
N THR A 32 3.13 18.21 -2.57
CA THR A 32 3.27 17.44 -1.34
C THR A 32 2.00 17.52 -0.49
N ILE A 33 1.44 18.72 -0.31
CA ILE A 33 0.17 18.93 0.42
C ILE A 33 -0.98 18.20 -0.27
N LEU A 34 -1.09 18.31 -1.60
CA LEU A 34 -2.11 17.60 -2.39
C LEU A 34 -1.99 16.09 -2.24
N GLY A 35 -0.77 15.55 -2.23
CA GLY A 35 -0.53 14.13 -1.97
C GLY A 35 -1.09 13.68 -0.61
N PHE A 36 -0.86 14.44 0.45
CA PHE A 36 -1.44 14.16 1.77
C PHE A 36 -2.97 14.26 1.79
N VAL A 37 -3.54 15.25 1.10
CA VAL A 37 -5.00 15.39 0.99
C VAL A 37 -5.62 14.19 0.28
N LEU A 38 -4.97 13.68 -0.79
CA LEU A 38 -5.45 12.52 -1.53
C LEU A 38 -5.29 11.18 -0.78
N LEU A 39 -4.41 11.11 0.22
CA LEU A 39 -4.32 9.94 1.11
C LEU A 39 -5.61 9.75 1.94
N TRP A 40 -6.27 10.84 2.33
CA TRP A 40 -7.47 10.76 3.17
C TRP A 40 -8.61 9.93 2.57
N PRO A 41 -9.04 10.15 1.31
CA PRO A 41 -10.03 9.30 0.66
C PRO A 41 -9.63 7.83 0.59
N SER A 42 -8.36 7.55 0.34
CA SER A 42 -7.83 6.17 0.28
C SER A 42 -7.97 5.46 1.63
N PHE A 43 -7.67 6.16 2.74
CA PHE A 43 -7.89 5.65 4.09
C PHE A 43 -9.38 5.41 4.38
N ALA A 44 -10.24 6.35 4.00
CA ALA A 44 -11.68 6.24 4.25
C ALA A 44 -12.31 5.04 3.51
N VAL A 45 -11.95 4.83 2.25
CA VAL A 45 -12.40 3.68 1.45
C VAL A 45 -11.88 2.37 2.05
N SER A 46 -10.61 2.32 2.42
CA SER A 46 -10.00 1.14 3.04
C SER A 46 -10.65 0.82 4.39
N ALA A 47 -10.87 1.82 5.24
CA ALA A 47 -11.54 1.65 6.53
C ALA A 47 -12.95 1.09 6.36
N LYS A 48 -13.72 1.59 5.38
CA LYS A 48 -15.06 1.08 5.06
C LYS A 48 -14.99 -0.40 4.66
N ARG A 49 -14.06 -0.77 3.78
CA ARG A 49 -13.86 -2.16 3.36
C ARG A 49 -13.52 -3.10 4.53
N PHE A 50 -12.69 -2.63 5.47
CA PHE A 50 -12.39 -3.41 6.68
C PHE A 50 -13.61 -3.53 7.59
N HIS A 51 -14.42 -2.46 7.73
CA HIS A 51 -15.68 -2.50 8.46
C HIS A 51 -16.69 -3.48 7.84
N ASP A 52 -16.82 -3.52 6.51
CA ASP A 52 -17.70 -4.45 5.80
C ASP A 52 -17.35 -5.92 6.07
N ARG A 53 -16.13 -6.15 6.60
CA ARG A 53 -15.63 -7.48 6.99
C ARG A 53 -15.61 -7.72 8.50
N GLY A 54 -16.27 -6.83 9.26
CA GLY A 54 -16.28 -6.90 10.71
C GLY A 54 -14.95 -6.57 11.38
N MET A 55 -13.93 -6.12 10.60
CA MET A 55 -12.62 -5.73 11.11
C MET A 55 -12.61 -4.26 11.55
N SER A 56 -11.68 -3.89 12.42
CA SER A 56 -11.55 -2.52 12.88
C SER A 56 -11.10 -1.58 11.75
N GLY A 57 -11.66 -0.38 11.69
CA GLY A 57 -11.23 0.68 10.77
C GLY A 57 -9.82 1.24 11.03
N TRP A 58 -9.15 0.80 12.11
CA TRP A 58 -7.76 1.13 12.38
C TRP A 58 -6.76 0.30 11.57
N TRP A 59 -7.20 -0.79 10.94
CA TRP A 59 -6.34 -1.64 10.13
C TRP A 59 -5.58 -0.89 9.03
N PRO A 60 -6.20 0.01 8.24
CA PRO A 60 -5.48 0.80 7.25
C PRO A 60 -4.33 1.61 7.83
N LEU A 61 -4.52 2.17 9.03
CA LEU A 61 -3.46 2.94 9.70
C LEU A 61 -2.27 2.06 10.08
N TRP A 62 -2.53 0.87 10.65
CA TRP A 62 -1.46 -0.08 10.99
C TRP A 62 -0.70 -0.55 9.75
N LEU A 63 -1.41 -0.86 8.66
CA LEU A 63 -0.79 -1.26 7.40
C LEU A 63 0.06 -0.13 6.82
N PHE A 64 -0.40 1.12 6.93
CA PHE A 64 0.36 2.29 6.51
C PHE A 64 1.63 2.51 7.35
N LEU A 65 1.54 2.35 8.67
CA LEU A 65 2.72 2.44 9.55
C LEU A 65 3.74 1.35 9.23
N ILE A 66 3.29 0.10 9.00
CA ILE A 66 4.15 -0.99 8.57
C ILE A 66 4.80 -0.65 7.23
N PHE A 67 4.04 -0.12 6.27
CA PHE A 67 4.57 0.33 4.98
C PHE A 67 5.68 1.37 5.15
N ILE A 68 5.49 2.39 5.99
CA ILE A 68 6.50 3.42 6.26
C ILE A 68 7.77 2.78 6.84
N VAL A 69 7.63 1.90 7.83
CA VAL A 69 8.79 1.22 8.45
C VAL A 69 9.56 0.40 7.42
N LEU A 70 8.86 -0.33 6.55
CA LEU A 70 9.48 -1.14 5.49
C LEU A 70 10.16 -0.26 4.43
N MET A 71 9.58 0.90 4.09
CA MET A 71 10.19 1.87 3.18
C MET A 71 11.48 2.47 3.76
N ILE A 72 11.48 2.77 5.06
CA ILE A 72 12.69 3.23 5.76
C ILE A 72 13.75 2.11 5.75
N ALA A 73 13.37 0.88 6.07
CA ALA A 73 14.28 -0.26 6.06
C ALA A 73 14.86 -0.51 4.65
N LEU A 74 14.05 -0.38 3.61
CA LEU A 74 14.49 -0.48 2.22
C LEU A 74 15.52 0.60 1.88
N GLY A 75 15.25 1.86 2.29
CA GLY A 75 16.18 2.97 2.10
C GLY A 75 17.50 2.78 2.84
N VAL A 76 17.45 2.30 4.10
CA VAL A 76 18.64 1.96 4.89
C VAL A 76 19.40 0.82 4.23
N GLY A 77 18.72 -0.23 3.76
CA GLY A 77 19.32 -1.35 3.05
C GLY A 77 20.02 -0.88 1.77
N LEU A 78 19.39 0.00 1.00
CA LEU A 78 19.99 0.59 -0.20
C LEU A 78 21.24 1.41 0.15
N PHE A 79 21.18 2.25 1.17
CA PHE A 79 22.32 3.03 1.64
C PHE A 79 23.48 2.14 2.12
N MET A 80 23.18 1.08 2.86
CA MET A 80 24.17 0.12 3.36
C MET A 80 24.72 -0.79 2.28
N SER A 81 23.99 -1.01 1.18
CA SER A 81 24.40 -1.94 0.11
C SER A 81 25.58 -1.44 -0.71
N GLY A 82 25.87 -0.13 -0.69
CA GLY A 82 26.87 0.49 -1.56
C GLY A 82 26.40 0.76 -2.99
N ILE A 83 25.11 0.53 -3.26
CA ILE A 83 24.52 0.86 -4.58
C ILE A 83 24.32 2.37 -4.68
N ASP A 84 24.87 3.00 -5.71
CA ASP A 84 24.55 4.39 -6.05
C ASP A 84 23.24 4.45 -6.85
N PRO A 85 22.18 5.04 -6.30
CA PRO A 85 20.91 5.16 -7.02
C PRO A 85 21.00 5.97 -8.31
N ASN A 86 21.93 6.94 -8.39
CA ASN A 86 22.09 7.78 -9.57
C ASN A 86 22.80 7.01 -10.70
N ALA A 87 23.82 6.23 -10.35
CA ALA A 87 24.48 5.34 -11.30
C ALA A 87 23.52 4.29 -11.86
N LEU A 88 22.70 3.70 -10.97
CA LEU A 88 21.67 2.74 -11.37
C LEU A 88 20.61 3.40 -12.30
N ALA A 89 20.20 4.63 -12.03
CA ALA A 89 19.28 5.39 -12.88
C ALA A 89 19.90 5.75 -14.25
N ALA A 90 21.22 5.88 -14.31
CA ALA A 90 21.99 6.06 -15.55
C ALA A 90 22.22 4.75 -16.33
N GLY A 91 21.78 3.60 -15.78
CA GLY A 91 21.96 2.27 -16.38
C GLY A 91 23.33 1.65 -16.09
N GLU A 92 24.09 2.21 -15.15
CA GLU A 92 25.36 1.65 -14.71
C GLU A 92 25.11 0.52 -13.71
N LEU A 93 25.75 -0.64 -13.94
CA LEU A 93 25.66 -1.75 -13.01
C LEU A 93 26.64 -1.54 -11.85
N PRO A 94 26.20 -1.80 -10.59
CA PRO A 94 27.07 -1.68 -9.45
C PRO A 94 28.25 -2.68 -9.54
N ASP A 95 29.43 -2.24 -9.10
CA ASP A 95 30.59 -3.13 -9.01
C ASP A 95 30.35 -4.15 -7.88
N PRO A 96 30.35 -5.46 -8.18
CA PRO A 96 30.16 -6.50 -7.18
C PRO A 96 31.12 -6.43 -6.00
N ALA A 97 32.33 -5.89 -6.21
CA ALA A 97 33.35 -5.76 -5.16
C ALA A 97 33.01 -4.68 -4.11
N THR A 98 32.14 -3.74 -4.45
CA THR A 98 31.73 -2.64 -3.55
C THR A 98 30.44 -2.95 -2.78
N LEU A 99 29.76 -4.05 -3.11
CA LEU A 99 28.45 -4.38 -2.52
C LEU A 99 28.59 -5.01 -1.13
N SER A 100 27.84 -4.46 -0.18
CA SER A 100 27.71 -5.02 1.17
C SER A 100 26.63 -6.10 1.20
N GLY A 101 26.99 -7.30 1.64
CA GLY A 101 26.04 -8.41 1.81
C GLY A 101 24.95 -8.10 2.83
N ASP A 102 25.26 -7.39 3.92
CA ASP A 102 24.28 -6.99 4.94
C ASP A 102 23.27 -5.98 4.37
N GLY A 103 23.74 -4.98 3.63
CA GLY A 103 22.87 -4.02 2.96
C GLY A 103 21.92 -4.69 1.95
N LEU A 104 22.44 -5.60 1.13
CA LEU A 104 21.65 -6.37 0.18
C LEU A 104 20.61 -7.25 0.87
N THR A 105 20.96 -7.84 2.02
CA THR A 105 20.04 -8.67 2.80
C THR A 105 18.89 -7.82 3.36
N VAL A 106 19.18 -6.67 3.98
CA VAL A 106 18.16 -5.75 4.50
C VAL A 106 17.26 -5.26 3.36
N MET A 107 17.84 -4.87 2.23
CA MET A 107 17.10 -4.42 1.06
C MET A 107 16.19 -5.54 0.50
N GLY A 108 16.71 -6.75 0.38
CA GLY A 108 15.96 -7.90 -0.12
C GLY A 108 14.80 -8.30 0.79
N LEU A 109 15.03 -8.37 2.10
CA LEU A 109 13.99 -8.70 3.09
C LEU A 109 12.90 -7.64 3.15
N SER A 110 13.27 -6.35 3.19
CA SER A 110 12.30 -5.25 3.21
C SER A 110 11.51 -5.17 1.91
N GLY A 111 12.14 -5.37 0.76
CA GLY A 111 11.47 -5.45 -0.54
C GLY A 111 10.49 -6.61 -0.63
N ALA A 112 10.88 -7.81 -0.19
CA ALA A 112 10.00 -8.96 -0.14
C ALA A 112 8.81 -8.74 0.82
N ALA A 113 9.06 -8.12 1.98
CA ALA A 113 7.99 -7.78 2.94
C ALA A 113 7.03 -6.72 2.38
N LEU A 114 7.53 -5.71 1.66
CA LEU A 114 6.69 -4.74 0.95
C LEU A 114 5.81 -5.40 -0.11
N LEU A 115 6.39 -6.30 -0.90
CA LEU A 115 5.61 -7.06 -1.90
C LEU A 115 4.51 -7.89 -1.23
N ALA A 116 4.86 -8.60 -0.15
CA ALA A 116 3.89 -9.37 0.62
C ALA A 116 2.77 -8.49 1.20
N LEU A 117 3.11 -7.30 1.72
CA LEU A 117 2.15 -6.31 2.23
C LEU A 117 1.19 -5.83 1.14
N VAL A 118 1.71 -5.51 -0.05
CA VAL A 118 0.91 -5.08 -1.21
C VAL A 118 -0.02 -6.20 -1.66
N LEU A 119 0.50 -7.43 -1.79
CA LEU A 119 -0.32 -8.59 -2.16
C LEU A 119 -1.40 -8.88 -1.12
N PHE A 120 -1.07 -8.78 0.17
CA PHE A 120 -2.04 -8.91 1.24
C PHE A 120 -3.16 -7.86 1.13
N GLN A 121 -2.81 -6.59 0.93
CA GLN A 121 -3.80 -5.52 0.73
C GLN A 121 -4.66 -5.77 -0.51
N LEU A 122 -4.05 -6.15 -1.62
CA LEU A 122 -4.75 -6.47 -2.86
C LEU A 122 -5.79 -7.60 -2.64
N VAL A 123 -5.38 -8.67 -1.96
CA VAL A 123 -6.27 -9.80 -1.66
C VAL A 123 -7.38 -9.36 -0.71
N VAL A 124 -7.03 -8.71 0.39
CA VAL A 124 -7.99 -8.33 1.44
C VAL A 124 -8.97 -7.26 0.94
N LEU A 125 -8.51 -6.23 0.25
CA LEU A 125 -9.37 -5.14 -0.19
C LEU A 125 -10.02 -5.39 -1.56
N GLY A 126 -9.35 -6.17 -2.43
CA GLY A 126 -9.79 -6.38 -3.80
C GLY A 126 -10.61 -7.65 -4.03
N PHE A 127 -10.17 -8.77 -3.47
CA PHE A 127 -10.73 -10.08 -3.84
C PHE A 127 -11.65 -10.69 -2.79
N LEU A 128 -11.46 -10.40 -1.51
CA LEU A 128 -12.28 -11.03 -0.48
C LEU A 128 -13.63 -10.31 -0.36
N PRO A 129 -14.74 -11.07 -0.37
CA PRO A 129 -16.07 -10.50 -0.16
C PRO A 129 -16.22 -9.94 1.26
N GLY A 130 -17.17 -9.01 1.44
CA GLY A 130 -17.60 -8.56 2.75
C GLY A 130 -18.27 -9.68 3.55
N GLN A 131 -18.45 -9.47 4.84
CA GLN A 131 -19.17 -10.39 5.71
C GLN A 131 -20.65 -10.43 5.31
N VAL A 132 -21.21 -11.62 5.17
CA VAL A 132 -22.64 -11.80 4.90
C VAL A 132 -23.42 -11.60 6.19
N GLY A 133 -24.45 -10.73 6.14
CA GLY A 133 -25.29 -10.42 7.28
C GLY A 133 -24.86 -9.19 8.07
N PRO A 134 -25.65 -8.78 9.06
CA PRO A 134 -25.36 -7.60 9.87
C PRO A 134 -24.09 -7.83 10.71
N ASN A 135 -23.28 -6.81 10.82
CA ASN A 135 -22.08 -6.81 11.65
C ASN A 135 -22.13 -5.65 12.67
N ARG A 136 -21.12 -5.54 13.54
CA ARG A 136 -21.05 -4.50 14.58
C ARG A 136 -21.03 -3.06 14.03
N TYR A 137 -20.85 -2.87 12.72
CA TYR A 137 -20.79 -1.56 12.06
C TYR A 137 -22.05 -1.21 11.28
N GLY A 138 -23.01 -2.15 11.14
CA GLY A 138 -24.28 -1.89 10.48
C GLY A 138 -24.96 -3.11 9.88
N ALA A 139 -26.11 -2.86 9.27
CA ALA A 139 -26.86 -3.85 8.51
C ALA A 139 -26.14 -4.19 7.20
N ASP A 140 -26.37 -5.41 6.69
CA ASP A 140 -25.85 -5.84 5.39
C ASP A 140 -26.48 -5.00 4.27
N PRO A 141 -25.71 -4.18 3.53
CA PRO A 141 -26.27 -3.33 2.48
C PRO A 141 -26.80 -4.13 1.28
N LEU A 142 -26.41 -5.40 1.15
CA LEU A 142 -26.87 -6.28 0.07
C LEU A 142 -28.14 -7.06 0.42
N ARG A 143 -28.58 -7.03 1.69
CA ARG A 143 -29.81 -7.68 2.17
C ARG A 143 -30.58 -6.74 3.08
N PRO A 144 -31.28 -5.74 2.50
CA PRO A 144 -32.07 -4.78 3.28
C PRO A 144 -33.25 -5.43 4.05
N ASP A 145 -33.60 -6.66 3.74
CA ASP A 145 -34.74 -7.38 4.34
C ASP A 145 -34.47 -7.91 5.76
N PHE A 146 -33.24 -7.80 6.26
CA PHE A 146 -32.91 -8.08 7.66
C PHE A 146 -33.14 -6.88 8.59
N VAL A 147 -34.03 -5.98 8.25
CA VAL A 147 -34.60 -5.05 9.25
C VAL A 147 -35.40 -5.90 10.23
N GLN A 148 -34.85 -6.15 11.42
CA GLN A 148 -35.57 -6.83 12.48
C GLN A 148 -36.89 -6.09 12.70
N PRO A 149 -38.04 -6.80 12.67
CA PRO A 149 -39.28 -6.18 13.14
C PRO A 149 -39.08 -5.78 14.62
N ALA A 150 -39.46 -4.55 14.92
CA ALA A 150 -39.41 -3.99 16.25
C ALA A 150 -40.24 -4.81 17.23
#